data_d4ca038c7787e873b2b1ed23fcfacdbe
#
_entry.id   d4ca038c7787e873b2b1ed23fcfacdbe
#
_cell.length_a   1.000
_cell.length_b   1.000
_cell.length_c   1.000
_cell.angle_alpha   90.00
_cell.angle_beta   90.00
_cell.angle_gamma   90.00
#
_symmetry.space_group_name_H-M   'P 1'
#
loop_
_entity.id
_entity.type
_entity.pdbx_description
1 polymer ?
#
loop_
_entity_poly.entity_id
_entity_poly.type
_entity_poly.pdbx_seq_one_letter_code
_entity_poly.pdbx_strand_id
1 'polypeptide(L)'
;MCIRDRLGTNQFPNFNEVADEAITEDVVTGKSTCKCGCASQAADGVRPLKPYRGAMAFEQMRLKVDRSGKQPKAFMLTCGALAFARARAQFSCNFFACAGIRVQDNTYFKSVEEGVKAALEAKAEIVVICAADDDYATLAPEAFKLLGDKAIFVVAGAPACKEELEAQGIKNFISVRNNVLETLQYYLKELGI
;
A
#
# COMPACT_ATOMS: atom_id res chain seq x y z
N MET A 1 0.71 27.10 6.27
CA MET A 1 0.52 25.67 6.08
C MET A 1 1.57 25.15 5.10
N CYS A 2 2.46 24.29 5.57
CA CYS A 2 3.60 23.85 4.78
C CYS A 2 3.15 22.82 3.73
N ILE A 3 3.55 23.00 2.47
CA ILE A 3 3.24 22.05 1.37
C ILE A 3 3.72 20.63 1.72
N ARG A 4 4.76 20.52 2.54
CA ARG A 4 5.28 19.23 3.03
C ARG A 4 4.26 18.42 3.83
N ASP A 5 3.39 19.07 4.61
CA ASP A 5 2.39 18.38 5.43
C ASP A 5 1.33 17.67 4.58
N ARG A 6 1.05 18.18 3.38
CA ARG A 6 0.11 17.56 2.43
C ARG A 6 0.71 16.40 1.64
N LEU A 7 2.00 16.47 1.36
CA LEU A 7 2.72 15.40 0.66
C LEU A 7 3.21 14.30 1.61
N GLY A 8 3.24 14.60 2.93
CA GLY A 8 3.68 13.65 3.95
C GLY A 8 2.70 12.52 4.24
N THR A 9 1.42 12.67 3.92
CA THR A 9 0.38 11.65 4.19
C THR A 9 0.63 10.30 3.51
N ASN A 10 1.31 10.29 2.36
CA ASN A 10 1.71 9.08 1.68
C ASN A 10 3.03 8.48 2.17
N GLN A 11 3.78 9.18 3.04
CA GLN A 11 5.02 8.69 3.64
C GLN A 11 4.84 8.29 5.11
N PHE A 12 3.90 8.94 5.80
CA PHE A 12 3.61 8.72 7.21
C PHE A 12 2.11 8.49 7.42
N PRO A 13 1.57 7.39 6.89
CA PRO A 13 0.16 7.09 7.05
C PRO A 13 -0.17 6.77 8.51
N ASN A 14 -1.36 7.17 8.95
CA ASN A 14 -1.91 6.68 10.21
C ASN A 14 -2.45 5.26 9.99
N PHE A 15 -1.81 4.26 10.59
CA PHE A 15 -2.14 2.85 10.39
C PHE A 15 -3.50 2.44 10.98
N ASN A 16 -3.98 3.19 11.97
CA ASN A 16 -5.20 2.88 12.71
C ASN A 16 -6.37 3.83 12.36
N GLU A 17 -6.17 4.72 11.40
CA GLU A 17 -7.22 5.65 10.99
C GLU A 17 -8.31 4.93 10.21
N VAL A 18 -9.55 5.13 10.64
CA VAL A 18 -10.76 4.69 9.94
C VAL A 18 -11.57 5.94 9.63
N ALA A 19 -12.15 6.01 8.43
CA ALA A 19 -12.96 7.14 8.03
C ALA A 19 -14.25 7.23 8.88
N ASP A 20 -14.55 8.43 9.36
CA ASP A 20 -15.82 8.73 10.02
C ASP A 20 -17.00 8.46 9.04
N GLU A 21 -18.14 8.01 9.56
CA GLU A 21 -19.33 7.74 8.76
C GLU A 21 -19.85 8.98 8.00
N ALA A 22 -19.60 10.17 8.55
CA ALA A 22 -19.95 11.44 7.92
C ALA A 22 -19.08 11.78 6.70
N ILE A 23 -17.91 11.14 6.54
CA ILE A 23 -17.03 11.38 5.41
C ILE A 23 -17.54 10.59 4.21
N THR A 24 -18.14 11.28 3.26
CA THR A 24 -18.64 10.70 2.00
C THR A 24 -17.65 10.96 0.86
N GLU A 25 -17.80 10.23 -0.25
CA GLU A 25 -17.00 10.45 -1.45
C GLU A 25 -17.15 11.89 -1.97
N ASP A 26 -18.34 12.49 -1.83
CA ASP A 26 -18.58 13.87 -2.21
C ASP A 26 -17.82 14.87 -1.31
N VAL A 27 -17.67 14.56 -0.02
CA VAL A 27 -16.84 15.36 0.90
C VAL A 27 -15.39 15.28 0.49
N VAL A 28 -14.88 14.06 0.21
CA VAL A 28 -13.48 13.84 -0.20
C VAL A 28 -13.19 14.54 -1.53
N THR A 29 -14.09 14.46 -2.49
CA THR A 29 -13.92 15.07 -3.83
C THR A 29 -14.25 16.56 -3.90
N GLY A 30 -14.72 17.15 -2.79
CA GLY A 30 -15.12 18.55 -2.74
C GLY A 30 -16.40 18.84 -3.52
N LYS A 31 -17.20 17.81 -3.84
CA LYS A 31 -18.52 17.95 -4.48
C LYS A 31 -19.65 18.24 -3.48
N SER A 32 -19.35 18.18 -2.19
CA SER A 32 -20.31 18.48 -1.14
C SER A 32 -20.87 19.88 -1.34
N THR A 33 -22.13 19.95 -1.73
CA THR A 33 -22.87 21.19 -1.82
C THR A 33 -23.08 21.71 -0.41
N CYS A 34 -22.39 22.78 -0.06
CA CYS A 34 -22.71 23.54 1.14
C CYS A 34 -24.17 23.98 1.06
N LYS A 35 -25.00 23.55 2.03
CA LYS A 35 -26.41 24.02 2.15
C LYS A 35 -26.52 25.50 2.49
N CYS A 36 -25.39 26.22 2.60
CA CYS A 36 -25.33 27.65 2.95
C CYS A 36 -25.70 28.61 1.82
N GLY A 37 -26.26 28.16 0.71
CA GLY A 37 -26.68 29.06 -0.39
C GLY A 37 -25.51 29.76 -1.12
N CYS A 38 -24.27 29.48 -0.75
CA CYS A 38 -23.07 29.99 -1.39
C CYS A 38 -22.72 29.23 -2.67
N ALA A 39 -23.63 28.39 -3.19
CA ALA A 39 -23.49 27.76 -4.48
C ALA A 39 -23.41 28.87 -5.54
N SER A 40 -22.21 29.38 -5.69
CA SER A 40 -21.66 30.11 -6.82
C SER A 40 -22.71 30.53 -7.86
N GLN A 41 -23.25 31.71 -7.70
CA GLN A 41 -23.53 32.51 -8.88
C GLN A 41 -22.16 32.77 -9.50
N ALA A 42 -21.80 31.96 -10.48
CA ALA A 42 -20.67 32.25 -11.33
C ALA A 42 -21.00 33.61 -11.96
N ALA A 43 -20.34 34.66 -11.50
CA ALA A 43 -20.35 35.92 -12.18
C ALA A 43 -19.87 35.64 -13.59
N ASP A 44 -20.61 36.17 -14.57
CA ASP A 44 -20.45 35.98 -16.00
C ASP A 44 -18.98 35.85 -16.41
N GLY A 45 -18.58 34.72 -16.93
CA GLY A 45 -17.28 34.49 -17.56
C GLY A 45 -16.12 33.98 -16.67
N VAL A 46 -16.25 33.87 -15.34
CA VAL A 46 -15.19 33.38 -14.49
C VAL A 46 -15.46 31.91 -14.10
N ARG A 47 -14.62 30.97 -14.57
CA ARG A 47 -14.66 29.58 -14.09
C ARG A 47 -14.06 29.50 -12.67
N PRO A 48 -14.83 29.10 -11.65
CA PRO A 48 -14.27 28.90 -10.34
C PRO A 48 -13.22 27.76 -10.38
N LEU A 49 -12.10 27.95 -9.67
CA LEU A 49 -11.12 26.90 -9.51
C LEU A 49 -11.74 25.74 -8.72
N LYS A 50 -11.60 24.53 -9.25
CA LYS A 50 -12.04 23.34 -8.51
C LYS A 50 -11.14 23.15 -7.30
N PRO A 51 -11.71 22.99 -6.08
CA PRO A 51 -10.92 22.67 -4.92
C PRO A 51 -10.20 21.35 -5.15
N TYR A 52 -8.88 21.34 -4.93
CA TYR A 52 -8.04 20.15 -5.07
C TYR A 52 -7.10 20.04 -3.88
N ARG A 53 -6.99 18.81 -3.34
CA ARG A 53 -6.04 18.45 -2.29
C ARG A 53 -5.05 17.45 -2.83
N GLY A 54 -3.77 17.59 -2.50
CA GLY A 54 -2.71 16.69 -2.97
C GLY A 54 -2.92 15.23 -2.59
N ALA A 55 -3.57 14.96 -1.44
CA ALA A 55 -3.85 13.62 -0.96
C ALA A 55 -5.23 13.06 -1.39
N MET A 56 -6.04 13.84 -2.14
CA MET A 56 -7.42 13.48 -2.48
C MET A 56 -7.55 12.05 -3.07
N ALA A 57 -6.67 11.66 -3.98
CA ALA A 57 -6.73 10.34 -4.60
C ALA A 57 -6.44 9.20 -3.60
N PHE A 58 -5.53 9.42 -2.65
CA PHE A 58 -5.26 8.48 -1.56
C PHE A 58 -6.42 8.41 -0.57
N GLU A 59 -7.04 9.54 -0.22
CA GLU A 59 -8.21 9.60 0.64
C GLU A 59 -9.39 8.84 0.02
N GLN A 60 -9.64 9.01 -1.28
CA GLN A 60 -10.67 8.26 -2.00
C GLN A 60 -10.38 6.75 -1.98
N MET A 61 -9.12 6.37 -2.19
CA MET A 61 -8.72 4.96 -2.16
C MET A 61 -8.92 4.36 -0.77
N ARG A 62 -8.47 5.04 0.29
CA ARG A 62 -8.69 4.59 1.68
C ARG A 62 -10.17 4.46 2.00
N LEU A 63 -10.98 5.45 1.62
CA LEU A 63 -12.42 5.42 1.85
C LEU A 63 -13.09 4.20 1.20
N LYS A 64 -12.64 3.81 0.01
CA LYS A 64 -13.12 2.58 -0.65
C LYS A 64 -12.77 1.34 0.16
N VAL A 65 -11.54 1.25 0.66
CA VAL A 65 -11.09 0.11 1.48
C VAL A 65 -11.91 0.05 2.77
N ASP A 66 -12.05 1.14 3.50
CA ASP A 66 -12.80 1.20 4.77
C ASP A 66 -14.26 0.78 4.57
N ARG A 67 -14.89 1.15 3.43
CA ARG A 67 -16.30 0.85 3.15
C ARG A 67 -16.53 -0.46 2.43
N SER A 68 -15.50 -1.10 1.93
CA SER A 68 -15.63 -2.41 1.27
C SER A 68 -16.06 -3.53 2.23
N GLY A 69 -15.95 -3.30 3.54
CA GLY A 69 -16.13 -4.32 4.57
C GLY A 69 -14.98 -5.35 4.61
N LYS A 70 -14.04 -5.25 3.67
CA LYS A 70 -12.84 -6.07 3.64
C LYS A 70 -11.72 -5.35 4.39
N GLN A 71 -10.92 -6.09 5.14
CA GLN A 71 -9.75 -5.56 5.84
C GLN A 71 -8.51 -6.35 5.41
N PRO A 72 -8.03 -6.11 4.18
CA PRO A 72 -6.90 -6.84 3.65
C PRO A 72 -5.66 -6.61 4.52
N LYS A 73 -4.83 -7.66 4.65
CA LYS A 73 -3.59 -7.65 5.43
C LYS A 73 -2.38 -7.82 4.53
N ALA A 74 -1.38 -6.99 4.73
CA ALA A 74 -0.05 -7.14 4.19
C ALA A 74 0.90 -7.61 5.31
N PHE A 75 1.52 -8.76 5.11
CA PHE A 75 2.44 -9.39 6.05
C PHE A 75 3.88 -9.17 5.61
N MET A 76 4.72 -8.64 6.50
CA MET A 76 6.14 -8.41 6.24
C MET A 76 6.93 -9.65 6.58
N LEU A 77 7.40 -10.38 5.58
CA LEU A 77 8.29 -11.52 5.72
C LEU A 77 9.73 -11.01 5.74
N THR A 78 10.26 -10.77 6.93
CA THR A 78 11.60 -10.21 7.16
C THR A 78 12.61 -11.33 7.38
N CYS A 79 13.58 -11.48 6.49
CA CYS A 79 14.64 -12.48 6.57
C CYS A 79 15.95 -11.98 5.94
N GLY A 80 17.04 -12.73 6.06
CA GLY A 80 18.36 -12.33 5.55
C GLY A 80 19.06 -11.29 6.42
N ALA A 81 19.75 -10.32 5.81
CA ALA A 81 20.48 -9.29 6.53
C ALA A 81 19.52 -8.32 7.27
N LEU A 82 19.53 -8.38 8.61
CA LEU A 82 18.55 -7.71 9.49
C LEU A 82 18.36 -6.22 9.21
N ALA A 83 19.45 -5.47 9.01
CA ALA A 83 19.37 -4.02 8.80
C ALA A 83 18.61 -3.66 7.53
N PHE A 84 18.88 -4.36 6.44
CA PHE A 84 18.19 -4.17 5.16
C PHE A 84 16.75 -4.68 5.22
N ALA A 85 16.53 -5.85 5.81
CA ALA A 85 15.19 -6.41 5.97
C ALA A 85 14.26 -5.46 6.75
N ARG A 86 14.75 -4.85 7.84
CA ARG A 86 14.00 -3.86 8.64
C ARG A 86 13.70 -2.58 7.87
N ALA A 87 14.68 -2.03 7.15
CA ALA A 87 14.47 -0.83 6.34
C ALA A 87 13.42 -1.06 5.24
N ARG A 88 13.46 -2.24 4.60
CA ARG A 88 12.49 -2.63 3.58
C ARG A 88 11.11 -2.90 4.15
N ALA A 89 11.02 -3.53 5.33
CA ALA A 89 9.76 -3.73 6.02
C ALA A 89 9.11 -2.39 6.38
N GLN A 90 9.87 -1.44 6.93
CA GLN A 90 9.35 -0.11 7.25
C GLN A 90 8.82 0.63 6.02
N PHE A 91 9.55 0.58 4.90
CA PHE A 91 9.10 1.14 3.63
C PHE A 91 7.79 0.48 3.17
N SER A 92 7.73 -0.86 3.20
CA SER A 92 6.56 -1.62 2.75
C SER A 92 5.34 -1.40 3.64
N CYS A 93 5.53 -1.30 4.95
CA CYS A 93 4.45 -0.94 5.88
C CYS A 93 3.83 0.40 5.53
N ASN A 94 4.66 1.43 5.34
CA ASN A 94 4.16 2.76 4.96
C ASN A 94 3.47 2.72 3.59
N PHE A 95 4.04 1.97 2.63
CA PHE A 95 3.50 1.84 1.28
C PHE A 95 2.07 1.28 1.29
N PHE A 96 1.85 0.14 1.92
CA PHE A 96 0.53 -0.50 1.96
C PHE A 96 -0.46 0.23 2.88
N ALA A 97 0.00 0.82 3.97
CA ALA A 97 -0.85 1.60 4.88
C ALA A 97 -1.42 2.86 4.21
N CYS A 98 -0.79 3.42 3.16
CA CYS A 98 -1.35 4.52 2.38
C CYS A 98 -2.72 4.18 1.77
N ALA A 99 -2.97 2.91 1.45
CA ALA A 99 -4.26 2.43 0.96
C ALA A 99 -5.25 2.04 2.06
N GLY A 100 -4.87 2.10 3.34
CA GLY A 100 -5.68 1.56 4.43
C GLY A 100 -5.60 0.03 4.56
N ILE A 101 -4.66 -0.62 3.86
CA ILE A 101 -4.37 -2.04 4.02
C ILE A 101 -3.70 -2.23 5.39
N ARG A 102 -4.22 -3.16 6.20
CA ARG A 102 -3.61 -3.47 7.50
C ARG A 102 -2.25 -4.08 7.31
N VAL A 103 -1.26 -3.57 8.00
CA VAL A 103 0.11 -4.08 7.93
C VAL A 103 0.46 -4.85 9.20
N GLN A 104 1.04 -6.03 9.01
CA GLN A 104 1.60 -6.82 10.08
C GLN A 104 3.12 -6.83 9.92
N ASP A 105 3.76 -5.95 10.69
CA ASP A 105 5.22 -5.90 10.79
C ASP A 105 5.69 -6.99 11.75
N ASN A 106 6.74 -7.69 11.38
CA ASN A 106 7.31 -8.78 12.16
C ASN A 106 8.77 -8.49 12.49
N THR A 107 9.22 -9.00 13.62
CA THR A 107 10.59 -8.70 14.07
C THR A 107 11.64 -9.28 13.15
N TYR A 108 11.60 -10.57 12.89
CA TYR A 108 12.54 -11.27 12.01
C TYR A 108 12.24 -12.78 12.02
N PHE A 109 12.42 -13.45 10.89
CA PHE A 109 12.32 -14.88 10.76
C PHE A 109 13.70 -15.48 10.46
N LYS A 110 13.99 -16.62 11.11
CA LYS A 110 15.26 -17.33 10.90
C LYS A 110 15.29 -18.09 9.59
N SER A 111 14.13 -18.52 9.10
CA SER A 111 13.97 -19.20 7.82
C SER A 111 12.74 -18.66 7.05
N VAL A 112 12.77 -18.86 5.75
CA VAL A 112 11.65 -18.49 4.86
C VAL A 112 10.41 -19.31 5.18
N GLU A 113 10.58 -20.62 5.48
CA GLU A 113 9.47 -21.51 5.80
C GLU A 113 8.72 -21.05 7.05
N GLU A 114 9.45 -20.65 8.11
CA GLU A 114 8.86 -20.10 9.33
C GLU A 114 8.00 -18.87 9.02
N GLY A 115 8.56 -17.95 8.22
CA GLY A 115 7.87 -16.73 7.82
C GLY A 115 6.63 -16.97 6.96
N VAL A 116 6.71 -17.85 5.97
CA VAL A 116 5.57 -18.21 5.11
C VAL A 116 4.48 -18.90 5.93
N LYS A 117 4.84 -19.81 6.84
CA LYS A 117 3.88 -20.45 7.74
C LYS A 117 3.15 -19.42 8.59
N ALA A 118 3.88 -18.49 9.21
CA ALA A 118 3.29 -17.42 10.00
C ALA A 118 2.36 -16.50 9.14
N ALA A 119 2.72 -16.22 7.89
CA ALA A 119 1.89 -15.44 6.97
C ALA A 119 0.57 -16.15 6.65
N LEU A 120 0.60 -17.46 6.43
CA LEU A 120 -0.59 -18.27 6.18
C LEU A 120 -1.48 -18.40 7.42
N GLU A 121 -0.88 -18.55 8.61
CA GLU A 121 -1.62 -18.55 9.89
C GLU A 121 -2.29 -17.20 10.16
N ALA A 122 -1.64 -16.09 9.78
CA ALA A 122 -2.20 -14.75 9.87
C ALA A 122 -3.29 -14.47 8.82
N LYS A 123 -3.49 -15.38 7.86
CA LYS A 123 -4.42 -15.22 6.72
C LYS A 123 -4.17 -13.92 5.98
N ALA A 124 -2.90 -13.64 5.67
CA ALA A 124 -2.53 -12.45 4.93
C ALA A 124 -2.83 -12.62 3.45
N GLU A 125 -3.45 -11.62 2.84
CA GLU A 125 -3.75 -11.59 1.41
C GLU A 125 -2.54 -11.13 0.58
N ILE A 126 -1.64 -10.38 1.20
CA ILE A 126 -0.39 -9.92 0.58
C ILE A 126 0.78 -10.34 1.48
N VAL A 127 1.79 -10.96 0.89
CA VAL A 127 3.04 -11.31 1.59
C VAL A 127 4.19 -10.58 0.92
N VAL A 128 4.88 -9.75 1.69
CA VAL A 128 5.98 -8.92 1.20
C VAL A 128 7.29 -9.45 1.74
N ILE A 129 8.13 -10.01 0.88
CA ILE A 129 9.48 -10.41 1.30
C ILE A 129 10.39 -9.19 1.42
N CYS A 130 11.03 -9.06 2.58
CA CYS A 130 11.93 -7.97 2.95
C CYS A 130 13.30 -8.55 3.30
N ALA A 131 14.26 -8.39 2.41
CA ALA A 131 15.63 -8.90 2.55
C ALA A 131 16.63 -7.93 1.90
N ALA A 132 17.91 -8.24 1.93
CA ALA A 132 18.92 -7.51 1.14
C ALA A 132 18.81 -7.86 -0.35
N ASP A 133 19.31 -6.99 -1.23
CA ASP A 133 19.21 -7.20 -2.68
C ASP A 133 19.87 -8.51 -3.14
N ASP A 134 21.01 -8.86 -2.54
CA ASP A 134 21.75 -10.08 -2.86
C ASP A 134 21.05 -11.37 -2.37
N ASP A 135 20.23 -11.25 -1.31
CA ASP A 135 19.53 -12.39 -0.72
C ASP A 135 18.28 -12.79 -1.55
N TYR A 136 17.73 -11.87 -2.34
CA TYR A 136 16.49 -12.14 -3.11
C TYR A 136 16.63 -13.26 -4.15
N ALA A 137 17.82 -13.43 -4.72
CA ALA A 137 18.05 -14.49 -5.71
C ALA A 137 17.73 -15.90 -5.17
N THR A 138 17.93 -16.10 -3.86
CA THR A 138 17.67 -17.39 -3.20
C THR A 138 16.37 -17.40 -2.41
N LEU A 139 16.14 -16.38 -1.58
CA LEU A 139 15.01 -16.37 -0.65
C LEU A 139 13.65 -16.12 -1.34
N ALA A 140 13.60 -15.31 -2.40
CA ALA A 140 12.34 -14.98 -3.05
C ALA A 140 11.72 -16.18 -3.80
N PRO A 141 12.48 -16.99 -4.58
CA PRO A 141 11.94 -18.19 -5.21
C PRO A 141 11.47 -19.24 -4.21
N GLU A 142 12.19 -19.40 -3.09
CA GLU A 142 11.83 -20.31 -2.03
C GLU A 142 10.50 -19.90 -1.37
N ALA A 143 10.38 -18.62 -0.99
CA ALA A 143 9.15 -18.08 -0.42
C ALA A 143 7.97 -18.21 -1.39
N PHE A 144 8.18 -17.90 -2.65
CA PHE A 144 7.15 -17.96 -3.69
C PHE A 144 6.62 -19.38 -3.89
N LYS A 145 7.52 -20.37 -3.93
CA LYS A 145 7.15 -21.79 -4.01
C LYS A 145 6.32 -22.26 -2.81
N LEU A 146 6.72 -21.89 -1.60
CA LEU A 146 6.04 -22.28 -0.37
C LEU A 146 4.68 -21.60 -0.21
N LEU A 147 4.57 -20.36 -0.65
CA LEU A 147 3.33 -19.58 -0.59
C LEU A 147 2.31 -20.09 -1.61
N GLY A 148 2.74 -20.39 -2.85
CA GLY A 148 1.87 -20.74 -3.98
C GLY A 148 0.88 -19.61 -4.27
N ASP A 149 -0.33 -19.98 -4.67
CA ASP A 149 -1.41 -19.04 -5.04
C ASP A 149 -2.26 -18.58 -3.83
N LYS A 150 -1.79 -18.81 -2.61
CA LYS A 150 -2.59 -18.52 -1.40
C LYS A 150 -2.64 -17.05 -1.02
N ALA A 151 -1.67 -16.26 -1.48
CA ALA A 151 -1.60 -14.81 -1.28
C ALA A 151 -0.80 -14.15 -2.40
N ILE A 152 -0.98 -12.84 -2.57
CA ILE A 152 -0.21 -12.03 -3.51
C ILE A 152 1.22 -11.91 -2.97
N PHE A 153 2.19 -12.46 -3.72
CA PHE A 153 3.60 -12.35 -3.35
C PHE A 153 4.22 -11.09 -3.92
N VAL A 154 4.94 -10.34 -3.07
CA VAL A 154 5.56 -9.05 -3.42
C VAL A 154 7.00 -9.02 -2.93
N VAL A 155 7.91 -8.51 -3.75
CA VAL A 155 9.31 -8.27 -3.38
C VAL A 155 9.52 -6.79 -3.05
N ALA A 156 10.07 -6.51 -1.88
CA ALA A 156 10.37 -5.15 -1.44
C ALA A 156 11.73 -4.69 -1.97
N GLY A 157 11.76 -4.07 -3.12
CA GLY A 157 12.97 -3.54 -3.76
C GLY A 157 12.95 -3.69 -5.27
N ALA A 158 14.08 -3.33 -5.87
CA ALA A 158 14.37 -3.54 -7.28
C ALA A 158 15.75 -4.18 -7.40
N PRO A 159 15.89 -5.48 -7.01
CA PRO A 159 17.18 -6.17 -7.03
C PRO A 159 17.70 -6.36 -8.46
N ALA A 160 19.00 -6.55 -8.61
CA ALA A 160 19.62 -6.80 -9.90
C ALA A 160 19.10 -8.10 -10.56
N CYS A 161 18.73 -9.10 -9.75
CA CYS A 161 18.15 -10.38 -10.21
C CYS A 161 16.66 -10.30 -10.60
N LYS A 162 16.09 -9.09 -10.73
CA LYS A 162 14.66 -8.91 -11.03
C LYS A 162 14.19 -9.70 -12.24
N GLU A 163 14.93 -9.66 -13.34
CA GLU A 163 14.57 -10.38 -14.60
C GLU A 163 14.53 -11.91 -14.39
N GLU A 164 15.46 -12.44 -13.59
CA GLU A 164 15.49 -13.86 -13.23
C GLU A 164 14.30 -14.26 -12.37
N LEU A 165 13.90 -13.38 -11.44
CA LEU A 165 12.73 -13.59 -10.60
C LEU A 165 11.43 -13.50 -11.41
N GLU A 166 11.34 -12.58 -12.37
CA GLU A 166 10.20 -12.46 -13.28
C GLU A 166 10.06 -13.73 -14.17
N ALA A 167 11.16 -14.30 -14.64
CA ALA A 167 11.17 -15.56 -15.37
C ALA A 167 10.64 -16.75 -14.55
N GLN A 168 10.75 -16.69 -13.20
CA GLN A 168 10.21 -17.68 -12.27
C GLN A 168 8.76 -17.40 -11.87
N GLY A 169 8.11 -16.36 -12.44
CA GLY A 169 6.72 -16.03 -12.19
C GLY A 169 6.50 -14.98 -11.08
N ILE A 170 7.56 -14.44 -10.47
CA ILE A 170 7.46 -13.37 -9.47
C ILE A 170 7.34 -12.02 -10.19
N LYS A 171 6.15 -11.44 -10.20
CA LYS A 171 5.84 -10.24 -11.01
C LYS A 171 5.71 -8.94 -10.21
N ASN A 172 5.51 -9.04 -8.91
CA ASN A 172 5.18 -7.89 -8.09
C ASN A 172 6.41 -7.38 -7.34
N PHE A 173 6.82 -6.16 -7.65
CA PHE A 173 7.95 -5.47 -7.00
C PHE A 173 7.51 -4.09 -6.55
N ILE A 174 7.88 -3.70 -5.33
CA ILE A 174 7.64 -2.36 -4.81
C ILE A 174 8.96 -1.67 -4.46
N SER A 175 9.14 -0.46 -4.95
CA SER A 175 10.34 0.33 -4.73
C SER A 175 10.00 1.83 -4.69
N VAL A 176 10.95 2.66 -4.31
CA VAL A 176 10.80 4.12 -4.32
C VAL A 176 10.54 4.71 -5.71
N ARG A 177 10.76 3.94 -6.77
CA ARG A 177 10.54 4.36 -8.15
C ARG A 177 9.12 4.08 -8.65
N ASN A 178 8.33 3.30 -7.92
CA ASN A 178 6.96 2.98 -8.32
C ASN A 178 6.04 4.18 -8.12
N ASN A 179 5.07 4.33 -9.01
CA ASN A 179 3.93 5.20 -8.73
C ASN A 179 3.06 4.54 -7.65
N VAL A 180 3.13 5.10 -6.44
CA VAL A 180 2.48 4.52 -5.25
C VAL A 180 0.98 4.37 -5.46
N LEU A 181 0.31 5.41 -6.00
CA LEU A 181 -1.14 5.40 -6.20
C LEU A 181 -1.58 4.31 -7.18
N GLU A 182 -0.95 4.25 -8.36
CA GLU A 182 -1.28 3.25 -9.40
C GLU A 182 -1.01 1.83 -8.92
N THR A 183 0.13 1.63 -8.25
CA THR A 183 0.50 0.31 -7.74
C THR A 183 -0.47 -0.16 -6.65
N LEU A 184 -0.89 0.73 -5.74
CA LEU A 184 -1.88 0.37 -4.72
C LEU A 184 -3.26 0.11 -5.33
N GLN A 185 -3.68 0.89 -6.32
CA GLN A 185 -4.93 0.64 -7.05
C GLN A 185 -4.92 -0.73 -7.74
N TYR A 186 -3.79 -1.13 -8.30
CA TYR A 186 -3.61 -2.47 -8.88
C TYR A 186 -3.83 -3.56 -7.80
N TYR A 187 -3.17 -3.46 -6.64
CA TYR A 187 -3.35 -4.45 -5.57
C TYR A 187 -4.79 -4.49 -5.04
N LEU A 188 -5.44 -3.34 -4.87
CA LEU A 188 -6.84 -3.31 -4.43
C LEU A 188 -7.76 -3.99 -5.43
N LYS A 189 -7.53 -3.80 -6.72
CA LYS A 189 -8.29 -4.48 -7.79
C LYS A 189 -8.08 -6.01 -7.73
N GLU A 190 -6.85 -6.49 -7.53
CA GLU A 190 -6.56 -7.91 -7.34
C GLU A 190 -7.26 -8.49 -6.10
N LEU A 191 -7.43 -7.69 -5.05
CA LEU A 191 -8.17 -8.04 -3.83
C LEU A 191 -9.70 -7.91 -3.98
N GLY A 192 -10.19 -7.44 -5.13
CA GLY A 192 -11.61 -7.25 -5.41
C GLY A 192 -12.24 -6.09 -4.64
N ILE A 193 -11.50 -4.96 -4.50
CA ILE A 193 -11.91 -3.72 -3.83
C ILE A 193 -11.99 -2.56 -4.82
#